data_36981318ca392af97b537f08aacad0eb
#
_entry.id   36981318ca392af97b537f08aacad0eb
#
_cell.length_a   1.000
_cell.length_b   1.000
_cell.length_c   1.000
_cell.angle_alpha   90.00
_cell.angle_beta   90.00
_cell.angle_gamma   90.00
#
_symmetry.space_group_name_H-M   'P 1'
#
loop_
_entity.id
_entity.type
_entity.pdbx_description
1 polymer ?
#
loop_
_entity_poly.entity_id
_entity_poly.type
_entity_poly.pdbx_seq_one_letter_code
_entity_poly.pdbx_strand_id
1 'polypeptide(L)'
;MKEFSIDLNAEGQRIDLYLSEQFEDKSRSYIQKIIKDGYVKVNQKPVKSNYRLSFDDRVEVTLPEAKEPDIVPENIPLDILYEDQDIIMINKPKQMVVHPAPGHYSGTLVNALMYHCGNELSGINGCMRPGIVHRIDMDTTGSLVICKNDKAHQSLSEQLKVHSIRRIYVAIVHGNIKEDSGTVNAPVGRHPTDRKKMSTHCKNGREAITHYKVLERFGDYTYIQCELETGRTHQIRVHMASIGHPLLGDEVYGPKKCPFKGLQGQTLHARTLGIIHPSTGEYLEVNAPLPEYFIELLDRLRNICR
;
A
#
# COMPACT_ATOMS: atom_id res chain seq x y z
N MET A 1 21.33 24.67 -8.75
CA MET A 1 21.31 24.84 -10.21
C MET A 1 22.45 24.01 -10.79
N LYS A 2 22.21 23.20 -11.82
CA LYS A 2 23.23 22.47 -12.59
C LYS A 2 23.18 22.96 -14.02
N GLU A 3 24.35 23.07 -14.65
CA GLU A 3 24.50 23.51 -16.05
C GLU A 3 25.22 22.42 -16.86
N PHE A 4 24.80 22.23 -18.09
CA PHE A 4 25.39 21.29 -19.04
C PHE A 4 25.62 22.01 -20.37
N SER A 5 26.81 21.87 -20.94
CA SER A 5 27.10 22.25 -22.33
C SER A 5 27.00 21.04 -23.22
N ILE A 6 26.26 21.12 -24.29
CA ILE A 6 25.98 20.00 -25.19
C ILE A 6 27.10 19.84 -26.19
N ASP A 7 27.72 18.66 -26.18
CA ASP A 7 28.74 18.25 -27.13
C ASP A 7 28.13 17.57 -28.38
N LEU A 8 28.99 17.23 -29.34
CA LEU A 8 28.59 16.55 -30.57
C LEU A 8 27.95 15.16 -30.32
N ASN A 9 28.28 14.47 -29.20
CA ASN A 9 27.73 13.15 -28.92
C ASN A 9 26.29 13.21 -28.48
N ALA A 10 25.88 14.32 -27.87
CA ALA A 10 24.50 14.52 -27.39
C ALA A 10 23.63 15.30 -28.40
N GLU A 11 24.21 15.74 -29.55
CA GLU A 11 23.46 16.43 -30.59
C GLU A 11 22.32 15.55 -31.16
N GLY A 12 21.13 16.14 -31.31
CA GLY A 12 19.94 15.46 -31.81
C GLY A 12 19.23 14.58 -30.76
N GLN A 13 19.85 14.32 -29.60
CA GLN A 13 19.21 13.57 -28.50
C GLN A 13 18.05 14.38 -27.91
N ARG A 14 17.02 13.70 -27.44
CA ARG A 14 15.93 14.39 -26.74
C ARG A 14 16.38 14.79 -25.34
N ILE A 15 16.05 16.03 -24.94
CA ILE A 15 16.45 16.60 -23.64
C ILE A 15 15.93 15.76 -22.46
N ASP A 16 14.75 15.12 -22.55
CA ASP A 16 14.21 14.29 -21.46
C ASP A 16 15.00 12.97 -21.30
N LEU A 17 15.59 12.45 -22.36
CA LEU A 17 16.48 11.28 -22.32
C LEU A 17 17.85 11.67 -21.79
N TYR A 18 18.46 12.68 -22.40
CA TYR A 18 19.76 13.20 -21.96
C TYR A 18 19.80 13.50 -20.47
N LEU A 19 18.82 14.27 -19.95
CA LEU A 19 18.79 14.60 -18.54
C LEU A 19 18.49 13.39 -17.65
N SER A 20 17.75 12.39 -18.10
CA SER A 20 17.55 11.16 -17.31
C SER A 20 18.82 10.31 -17.18
N GLU A 21 19.77 10.44 -18.11
CA GLU A 21 21.10 9.83 -18.02
C GLU A 21 22.04 10.61 -17.08
N GLN A 22 21.89 11.95 -17.03
CA GLN A 22 22.71 12.81 -16.16
C GLN A 22 22.23 12.81 -14.69
N PHE A 23 21.00 12.38 -14.42
CA PHE A 23 20.39 12.31 -13.09
C PHE A 23 19.93 10.86 -12.82
N GLU A 24 20.87 9.96 -12.52
CA GLU A 24 20.63 8.53 -12.32
C GLU A 24 19.60 8.24 -11.20
N ASP A 25 19.50 9.14 -10.20
CA ASP A 25 18.58 9.06 -9.08
C ASP A 25 17.16 9.54 -9.41
N LYS A 26 16.91 10.09 -10.61
CA LYS A 26 15.63 10.64 -11.02
C LYS A 26 15.00 9.85 -12.16
N SER A 27 13.69 9.57 -12.03
CA SER A 27 12.96 8.93 -13.12
C SER A 27 12.74 9.86 -14.29
N ARG A 28 12.68 9.30 -15.52
CA ARG A 28 12.36 10.08 -16.73
C ARG A 28 11.04 10.86 -16.59
N SER A 29 10.05 10.30 -15.91
CA SER A 29 8.77 10.99 -15.66
C SER A 29 8.95 12.24 -14.78
N TYR A 30 9.86 12.19 -13.82
CA TYR A 30 10.23 13.35 -13.01
C TYR A 30 10.93 14.41 -13.87
N ILE A 31 11.88 14.02 -14.71
CA ILE A 31 12.57 14.93 -15.64
C ILE A 31 11.55 15.62 -16.57
N GLN A 32 10.63 14.87 -17.16
CA GLN A 32 9.58 15.45 -18.01
C GLN A 32 8.69 16.46 -17.25
N LYS A 33 8.41 16.20 -15.97
CA LYS A 33 7.65 17.11 -15.12
C LYS A 33 8.39 18.40 -14.88
N ILE A 34 9.66 18.37 -14.46
CA ILE A 34 10.44 19.59 -14.20
C ILE A 34 10.70 20.41 -15.47
N ILE A 35 10.82 19.76 -16.65
CA ILE A 35 10.86 20.47 -17.94
C ILE A 35 9.53 21.20 -18.18
N LYS A 36 8.41 20.52 -18.01
CA LYS A 36 7.06 21.09 -18.18
C LYS A 36 6.80 22.27 -17.23
N ASP A 37 7.27 22.14 -15.98
CA ASP A 37 7.09 23.13 -14.90
C ASP A 37 8.08 24.31 -15.02
N GLY A 38 8.94 24.35 -16.09
CA GLY A 38 9.84 25.46 -16.41
C GLY A 38 11.16 25.47 -15.62
N TYR A 39 11.48 24.42 -14.88
CA TYR A 39 12.75 24.28 -14.14
C TYR A 39 13.94 23.90 -15.01
N VAL A 40 13.72 23.64 -16.30
CA VAL A 40 14.75 23.36 -17.30
C VAL A 40 14.67 24.40 -18.40
N LYS A 41 15.79 25.03 -18.69
CA LYS A 41 15.93 26.00 -19.77
C LYS A 41 17.08 25.58 -20.70
N VAL A 42 16.93 25.89 -21.96
CA VAL A 42 18.00 25.80 -22.96
C VAL A 42 18.25 27.19 -23.51
N ASN A 43 19.48 27.66 -23.43
CA ASN A 43 19.85 29.02 -23.80
C ASN A 43 18.92 30.05 -23.16
N GLN A 44 18.65 29.90 -21.85
CA GLN A 44 17.79 30.76 -21.01
C GLN A 44 16.29 30.69 -21.36
N LYS A 45 15.85 29.84 -22.30
CA LYS A 45 14.43 29.70 -22.70
C LYS A 45 13.85 28.36 -22.23
N PRO A 46 12.60 28.35 -21.77
CA PRO A 46 11.92 27.10 -21.45
C PRO A 46 11.69 26.27 -22.71
N VAL A 47 11.79 24.95 -22.58
CA VAL A 47 11.66 24.01 -23.70
C VAL A 47 10.60 22.95 -23.41
N LYS A 48 10.20 22.19 -24.42
CA LYS A 48 9.34 20.98 -24.26
C LYS A 48 10.19 19.75 -24.00
N SER A 49 9.65 18.72 -23.35
CA SER A 49 10.35 17.49 -23.03
C SER A 49 10.89 16.70 -24.26
N ASN A 50 10.35 16.98 -25.44
CA ASN A 50 10.80 16.39 -26.70
C ASN A 50 11.78 17.29 -27.48
N TYR A 51 12.26 18.39 -26.90
CA TYR A 51 13.26 19.26 -27.49
C TYR A 51 14.49 18.41 -27.87
N ARG A 52 15.04 18.64 -29.08
CA ARG A 52 16.26 17.99 -29.54
C ARG A 52 17.42 18.94 -29.33
N LEU A 53 18.40 18.44 -28.59
CA LEU A 53 19.60 19.21 -28.27
C LEU A 53 20.42 19.51 -29.52
N SER A 54 20.96 20.71 -29.60
CA SER A 54 21.91 21.13 -30.63
C SER A 54 23.30 21.27 -30.04
N PHE A 55 24.32 21.13 -30.85
CA PHE A 55 25.68 21.43 -30.44
C PHE A 55 25.78 22.84 -29.83
N ASP A 56 26.56 22.97 -28.76
CA ASP A 56 26.75 24.21 -27.96
C ASP A 56 25.51 24.75 -27.24
N ASP A 57 24.39 23.98 -27.18
CA ASP A 57 23.27 24.35 -26.32
C ASP A 57 23.72 24.36 -24.85
N ARG A 58 23.28 25.40 -24.11
CA ARG A 58 23.46 25.50 -22.66
C ARG A 58 22.15 25.09 -21.97
N VAL A 59 22.19 23.97 -21.27
CA VAL A 59 21.05 23.42 -20.53
C VAL A 59 21.20 23.77 -19.05
N GLU A 60 20.30 24.60 -18.55
CA GLU A 60 20.22 24.98 -17.14
C GLU A 60 19.10 24.16 -16.47
N VAL A 61 19.42 23.49 -15.37
CA VAL A 61 18.47 22.70 -14.58
C VAL A 61 18.45 23.22 -13.15
N THR A 62 17.32 23.77 -12.73
CA THR A 62 17.06 24.12 -11.34
C THR A 62 16.18 23.01 -10.76
N LEU A 63 16.75 22.13 -9.93
CA LEU A 63 15.92 21.15 -9.25
C LEU A 63 15.06 21.88 -8.21
N PRO A 64 13.72 21.78 -8.28
CA PRO A 64 12.88 22.31 -7.22
C PRO A 64 13.25 21.62 -5.90
N GLU A 65 13.32 22.38 -4.83
CA GLU A 65 13.39 21.79 -3.49
C GLU A 65 12.19 20.85 -3.35
N ALA A 66 12.45 19.65 -2.86
CA ALA A 66 11.39 18.72 -2.51
C ALA A 66 10.58 19.39 -1.37
N LYS A 67 9.49 20.06 -1.71
CA LYS A 67 8.49 20.43 -0.71
C LYS A 67 7.88 19.09 -0.26
N GLU A 68 8.40 18.56 0.84
CA GLU A 68 7.70 17.51 1.56
C GLU A 68 6.35 18.12 1.95
N PRO A 69 5.23 17.50 1.54
CA PRO A 69 3.94 18.00 1.97
C PRO A 69 3.90 17.96 3.49
N ASP A 70 3.64 19.10 4.13
CA ASP A 70 3.39 19.17 5.55
C ASP A 70 2.16 18.32 5.86
N ILE A 71 2.37 17.21 6.54
CA ILE A 71 1.27 16.38 7.01
C ILE A 71 0.75 17.03 8.29
N VAL A 72 -0.46 17.54 8.22
CA VAL A 72 -1.10 18.20 9.35
C VAL A 72 -1.68 17.14 10.29
N PRO A 73 -1.37 17.19 11.61
CA PRO A 73 -2.04 16.34 12.61
C PRO A 73 -3.55 16.63 12.64
N GLU A 74 -4.37 15.57 12.64
CA GLU A 74 -5.83 15.68 12.66
C GLU A 74 -6.42 14.88 13.83
N ASN A 75 -7.35 15.48 14.56
CA ASN A 75 -8.07 14.83 15.66
C ASN A 75 -9.10 13.82 15.12
N ILE A 76 -8.61 12.67 14.64
CA ILE A 76 -9.42 11.55 14.17
C ILE A 76 -9.37 10.46 15.25
N PRO A 77 -10.50 9.97 15.74
CA PRO A 77 -10.54 8.91 16.75
C PRO A 77 -9.82 7.65 16.26
N LEU A 78 -9.00 7.06 17.11
CA LEU A 78 -8.30 5.79 16.90
C LEU A 78 -8.93 4.72 17.79
N ASP A 79 -9.28 3.57 17.20
CA ASP A 79 -9.66 2.36 17.94
C ASP A 79 -8.37 1.59 18.29
N ILE A 80 -7.88 1.82 19.53
CA ILE A 80 -6.60 1.31 20.01
C ILE A 80 -6.81 -0.07 20.63
N LEU A 81 -6.10 -1.08 20.10
CA LEU A 81 -6.11 -2.45 20.62
C LEU A 81 -5.03 -2.69 21.67
N TYR A 82 -3.90 -1.99 21.54
CA TYR A 82 -2.77 -2.01 22.46
C TYR A 82 -1.90 -0.78 22.27
N GLU A 83 -1.36 -0.23 23.33
CA GLU A 83 -0.39 0.87 23.28
C GLU A 83 0.56 0.83 24.45
N ASP A 84 1.84 1.11 24.19
CA ASP A 84 2.88 1.35 25.19
C ASP A 84 3.88 2.43 24.70
N GLN A 85 5.12 2.41 25.23
CA GLN A 85 6.16 3.39 24.85
C GLN A 85 6.80 3.11 23.50
N ASP A 86 6.71 1.87 22.99
CA ASP A 86 7.39 1.43 21.77
C ASP A 86 6.48 1.35 20.56
N ILE A 87 5.24 0.90 20.76
CA ILE A 87 4.30 0.61 19.69
C ILE A 87 2.88 1.05 20.03
N ILE A 88 2.07 1.24 18.99
CA ILE A 88 0.63 1.31 19.07
C ILE A 88 0.02 0.34 18.05
N MET A 89 -0.93 -0.48 18.48
CA MET A 89 -1.69 -1.39 17.61
C MET A 89 -3.14 -0.92 17.56
N ILE A 90 -3.67 -0.74 16.37
CA ILE A 90 -5.00 -0.18 16.15
C ILE A 90 -5.88 -1.11 15.33
N ASN A 91 -7.20 -0.95 15.47
CA ASN A 91 -8.20 -1.49 14.56
C ASN A 91 -8.57 -0.42 13.52
N LYS A 92 -7.95 -0.47 12.33
CA LYS A 92 -8.19 0.52 11.28
C LYS A 92 -9.61 0.39 10.71
N PRO A 93 -10.37 1.47 10.64
CA PRO A 93 -11.68 1.46 10.01
C PRO A 93 -11.60 1.33 8.49
N LYS A 94 -12.73 1.06 7.85
CA LYS A 94 -12.90 1.09 6.39
C LYS A 94 -12.77 2.52 5.86
N GLN A 95 -12.40 2.67 4.58
CA GLN A 95 -12.24 3.97 3.88
C GLN A 95 -11.14 4.88 4.44
N MET A 96 -10.28 4.37 5.28
CA MET A 96 -9.10 5.11 5.78
C MET A 96 -7.83 4.64 5.07
N VAL A 97 -7.15 5.57 4.39
CA VAL A 97 -5.81 5.34 3.83
C VAL A 97 -4.77 5.39 4.95
N VAL A 98 -3.78 4.51 4.93
CA VAL A 98 -2.76 4.45 5.99
C VAL A 98 -1.87 5.69 6.00
N HIS A 99 -1.37 6.12 4.86
CA HIS A 99 -0.46 7.26 4.74
C HIS A 99 -0.82 8.13 3.53
N PRO A 100 -0.48 9.42 3.54
CA PRO A 100 -0.78 10.32 2.44
C PRO A 100 -0.30 9.79 1.08
N ALA A 101 -1.15 9.94 0.08
CA ALA A 101 -0.91 9.54 -1.29
C ALA A 101 -1.63 10.53 -2.24
N PRO A 102 -1.29 10.57 -3.53
CA PRO A 102 -1.99 11.42 -4.49
C PRO A 102 -3.51 11.23 -4.43
N GLY A 103 -4.24 12.32 -4.11
CA GLY A 103 -5.69 12.33 -3.91
C GLY A 103 -6.16 12.13 -2.46
N HIS A 104 -5.25 11.81 -1.52
CA HIS A 104 -5.55 11.57 -0.10
C HIS A 104 -4.42 12.17 0.76
N TYR A 105 -4.40 13.49 0.95
CA TYR A 105 -3.39 14.18 1.75
C TYR A 105 -3.84 14.49 3.19
N SER A 106 -5.13 14.30 3.48
CA SER A 106 -5.79 14.49 4.78
C SER A 106 -6.68 13.29 5.09
N GLY A 107 -7.14 13.16 6.34
CA GLY A 107 -8.00 12.07 6.77
C GLY A 107 -7.31 10.70 6.78
N THR A 108 -5.99 10.64 6.77
CA THR A 108 -5.24 9.39 6.77
C THR A 108 -4.93 8.91 8.19
N LEU A 109 -4.59 7.65 8.34
CA LEU A 109 -4.15 7.13 9.63
C LEU A 109 -2.93 7.90 10.16
N VAL A 110 -1.99 8.29 9.30
CA VAL A 110 -0.82 9.08 9.71
C VAL A 110 -1.24 10.43 10.29
N ASN A 111 -2.24 11.14 9.72
CA ASN A 111 -2.75 12.38 10.30
C ASN A 111 -3.29 12.16 11.72
N ALA A 112 -4.05 11.09 11.94
CA ALA A 112 -4.57 10.72 13.25
C ALA A 112 -3.46 10.36 14.25
N LEU A 113 -2.47 9.56 13.83
CA LEU A 113 -1.33 9.16 14.65
C LEU A 113 -0.45 10.34 15.05
N MET A 114 -0.20 11.29 14.15
CA MET A 114 0.54 12.51 14.45
C MET A 114 -0.18 13.38 15.49
N TYR A 115 -1.51 13.40 15.48
CA TYR A 115 -2.28 14.07 16.52
C TYR A 115 -2.22 13.33 17.87
N HIS A 116 -2.35 12.02 17.86
CA HIS A 116 -2.38 11.18 19.07
C HIS A 116 -1.00 11.07 19.73
N CYS A 117 0.05 10.75 18.95
CA CYS A 117 1.40 10.50 19.44
C CYS A 117 2.28 11.77 19.47
N GLY A 118 1.86 12.87 18.84
CA GLY A 118 2.70 14.06 18.71
C GLY A 118 4.03 13.75 18.02
N ASN A 119 5.13 14.02 18.73
CA ASN A 119 6.49 13.77 18.22
C ASN A 119 7.01 12.34 18.51
N GLU A 120 6.20 11.48 19.12
CA GLU A 120 6.57 10.11 19.49
C GLU A 120 6.29 9.12 18.36
N LEU A 121 6.71 9.40 17.14
CA LEU A 121 6.64 8.46 16.04
C LEU A 121 8.02 8.30 15.39
N SER A 122 8.38 7.06 15.05
CA SER A 122 9.64 6.81 14.35
C SER A 122 9.73 7.57 13.03
N GLY A 123 10.85 8.26 12.82
CA GLY A 123 11.14 9.02 11.60
C GLY A 123 11.80 8.24 10.47
N ILE A 124 12.13 6.95 10.64
CA ILE A 124 12.94 6.17 9.68
C ILE A 124 12.39 6.20 8.25
N ASN A 125 11.07 6.16 8.07
CA ASN A 125 10.45 6.23 6.74
C ASN A 125 10.09 7.65 6.27
N GLY A 126 10.70 8.66 6.90
CA GLY A 126 10.51 10.08 6.59
C GLY A 126 9.16 10.62 7.04
N CYS A 127 8.96 11.94 6.85
CA CYS A 127 7.78 12.66 7.30
C CYS A 127 6.46 12.15 6.72
N MET A 128 6.50 11.51 5.54
CA MET A 128 5.29 10.99 4.87
C MET A 128 4.74 9.69 5.49
N ARG A 129 5.54 8.98 6.29
CA ARG A 129 5.19 7.67 6.86
C ARG A 129 5.76 7.45 8.25
N PRO A 130 5.65 8.42 9.17
CA PRO A 130 6.20 8.27 10.51
C PRO A 130 5.58 7.05 11.19
N GLY A 131 6.42 6.19 11.76
CA GLY A 131 6.02 4.98 12.46
C GLY A 131 5.47 3.83 11.62
N ILE A 132 5.27 4.00 10.31
CA ILE A 132 4.60 3.00 9.46
C ILE A 132 5.60 1.97 8.92
N VAL A 133 5.50 0.72 9.37
CA VAL A 133 6.31 -0.43 8.90
C VAL A 133 5.56 -1.31 7.91
N HIS A 134 4.24 -1.36 7.98
CA HIS A 134 3.39 -2.10 7.04
C HIS A 134 2.06 -1.37 6.79
N ARG A 135 1.26 -1.90 5.87
CA ARG A 135 0.00 -1.28 5.49
C ARG A 135 -1.04 -2.31 5.08
N ILE A 136 -2.29 -1.93 5.25
CA ILE A 136 -3.45 -2.59 4.66
C ILE A 136 -4.16 -1.60 3.72
N ASP A 137 -4.99 -2.11 2.80
CA ASP A 137 -5.67 -1.28 1.81
C ASP A 137 -6.71 -0.34 2.45
N MET A 138 -7.13 0.70 1.75
CA MET A 138 -8.10 1.69 2.22
C MET A 138 -9.37 1.03 2.77
N ASP A 139 -9.94 0.08 2.02
CA ASP A 139 -11.19 -0.60 2.39
C ASP A 139 -10.96 -1.91 3.19
N THR A 140 -9.73 -2.26 3.49
CA THR A 140 -9.42 -3.34 4.43
C THR A 140 -9.45 -2.80 5.85
N THR A 141 -10.21 -3.45 6.71
CA THR A 141 -10.31 -3.12 8.15
C THR A 141 -9.38 -3.98 8.99
N GLY A 142 -9.18 -3.62 10.26
CA GLY A 142 -8.53 -4.48 11.25
C GLY A 142 -7.15 -4.06 11.68
N SER A 143 -6.44 -4.99 12.30
CA SER A 143 -5.21 -4.74 13.06
C SER A 143 -4.04 -4.23 12.22
N LEU A 144 -3.38 -3.21 12.74
CA LEU A 144 -2.16 -2.59 12.20
C LEU A 144 -1.25 -2.19 13.36
N VAL A 145 0.08 -2.40 13.23
CA VAL A 145 1.08 -1.95 14.20
C VAL A 145 1.85 -0.76 13.69
N ILE A 146 2.09 0.20 14.57
CA ILE A 146 2.80 1.45 14.34
C ILE A 146 3.93 1.56 15.37
N CYS A 147 5.08 2.09 14.97
CA CYS A 147 6.26 2.26 15.79
C CYS A 147 6.34 3.67 16.36
N LYS A 148 6.41 3.80 17.67
CA LYS A 148 6.55 5.09 18.36
C LYS A 148 8.01 5.57 18.39
N ASN A 149 9.00 4.68 18.22
CA ASN A 149 10.42 5.02 18.17
C ASN A 149 11.18 4.20 17.12
N ASP A 150 12.42 4.60 16.85
CA ASP A 150 13.25 4.00 15.81
C ASP A 150 13.72 2.58 16.16
N LYS A 151 13.92 2.26 17.45
CA LYS A 151 14.25 0.91 17.89
C LYS A 151 13.14 -0.08 17.57
N ALA A 152 11.89 0.29 17.88
CA ALA A 152 10.72 -0.50 17.53
C ALA A 152 10.58 -0.65 16.00
N HIS A 153 10.84 0.41 15.25
CA HIS A 153 10.77 0.41 13.80
C HIS A 153 11.78 -0.57 13.17
N GLN A 154 13.04 -0.54 13.63
CA GLN A 154 14.07 -1.46 13.15
C GLN A 154 13.72 -2.92 13.46
N SER A 155 13.30 -3.20 14.72
CA SER A 155 12.89 -4.54 15.14
C SER A 155 11.73 -5.09 14.30
N LEU A 156 10.65 -4.33 14.16
CA LEU A 156 9.47 -4.78 13.40
C LEU A 156 9.74 -4.85 11.89
N SER A 157 10.60 -4.00 11.34
CA SER A 157 11.04 -4.10 9.95
C SER A 157 11.81 -5.40 9.69
N GLU A 158 12.68 -5.81 10.61
CA GLU A 158 13.39 -7.10 10.47
C GLU A 158 12.43 -8.29 10.62
N GLN A 159 11.50 -8.25 11.57
CA GLN A 159 10.46 -9.28 11.69
C GLN A 159 9.60 -9.41 10.43
N LEU A 160 9.25 -8.29 9.78
CA LEU A 160 8.54 -8.30 8.48
C LEU A 160 9.39 -8.90 7.36
N LYS A 161 10.69 -8.61 7.35
CA LYS A 161 11.63 -9.10 6.33
C LYS A 161 11.85 -10.61 6.42
N VAL A 162 11.95 -11.15 7.65
CA VAL A 162 12.08 -12.59 7.89
C VAL A 162 10.73 -13.31 7.99
N HIS A 163 9.63 -12.59 7.75
CA HIS A 163 8.26 -13.12 7.74
C HIS A 163 7.80 -13.77 9.06
N SER A 164 8.33 -13.33 10.20
CA SER A 164 7.97 -13.86 11.52
C SER A 164 6.72 -13.23 12.14
N ILE A 165 6.21 -12.12 11.59
CA ILE A 165 4.98 -11.49 12.05
C ILE A 165 3.78 -12.33 11.60
N ARG A 166 2.99 -12.79 12.56
CA ARG A 166 1.75 -13.51 12.31
C ARG A 166 0.65 -12.57 11.83
N ARG A 167 0.07 -12.85 10.67
CA ARG A 167 -0.96 -12.01 10.06
C ARG A 167 -2.10 -12.89 9.56
N ILE A 168 -3.22 -12.88 10.30
CA ILE A 168 -4.43 -13.59 9.94
C ILE A 168 -5.51 -12.60 9.52
N TYR A 169 -6.08 -12.87 8.37
CA TYR A 169 -7.20 -12.14 7.80
C TYR A 169 -8.42 -13.03 7.70
N VAL A 170 -9.59 -12.42 7.69
CA VAL A 170 -10.82 -13.09 7.30
C VAL A 170 -11.44 -12.36 6.12
N ALA A 171 -12.05 -13.10 5.22
CA ALA A 171 -12.65 -12.56 4.00
C ALA A 171 -13.89 -13.34 3.59
N ILE A 172 -14.80 -12.69 2.87
CA ILE A 172 -15.88 -13.36 2.15
C ILE A 172 -15.54 -13.30 0.66
N VAL A 173 -15.56 -14.43 0.00
CA VAL A 173 -15.22 -14.57 -1.42
C VAL A 173 -16.42 -15.06 -2.23
N HIS A 174 -16.43 -14.77 -3.52
CA HIS A 174 -17.40 -15.30 -4.47
C HIS A 174 -17.14 -16.79 -4.74
N GLY A 175 -18.21 -17.53 -4.93
CA GLY A 175 -18.21 -18.94 -5.27
C GLY A 175 -18.04 -19.87 -4.05
N ASN A 176 -18.26 -21.14 -4.30
CA ASN A 176 -18.14 -22.20 -3.30
C ASN A 176 -16.75 -22.86 -3.43
N ILE A 177 -15.85 -22.60 -2.51
CA ILE A 177 -14.55 -23.29 -2.45
C ILE A 177 -14.80 -24.70 -1.93
N LYS A 178 -14.46 -25.71 -2.74
CA LYS A 178 -14.73 -27.14 -2.40
C LYS A 178 -13.76 -27.67 -1.35
N GLU A 179 -12.49 -27.33 -1.46
CA GLU A 179 -11.42 -27.73 -0.55
C GLU A 179 -11.53 -26.96 0.77
N ASP A 180 -11.33 -27.65 1.90
CA ASP A 180 -11.41 -27.00 3.23
C ASP A 180 -10.23 -26.07 3.51
N SER A 181 -9.12 -26.23 2.82
CA SER A 181 -7.93 -25.39 2.92
C SER A 181 -7.08 -25.48 1.66
N GLY A 182 -6.23 -24.50 1.46
CA GLY A 182 -5.28 -24.51 0.35
C GLY A 182 -4.22 -23.41 0.48
N THR A 183 -3.28 -23.44 -0.45
CA THR A 183 -2.19 -22.46 -0.53
C THR A 183 -2.13 -21.89 -1.93
N VAL A 184 -2.14 -20.56 -2.04
CA VAL A 184 -1.82 -19.86 -3.28
C VAL A 184 -0.38 -19.38 -3.18
N ASN A 185 0.50 -20.02 -3.93
CA ASN A 185 1.90 -19.65 -4.08
C ASN A 185 2.10 -19.11 -5.51
N ALA A 186 1.97 -17.82 -5.68
CA ALA A 186 2.08 -17.17 -6.98
C ALA A 186 2.67 -15.75 -6.82
N PRO A 187 3.64 -15.36 -7.66
CA PRO A 187 4.28 -14.06 -7.52
C PRO A 187 3.27 -12.93 -7.76
N VAL A 188 3.41 -11.83 -7.01
CA VAL A 188 2.57 -10.64 -7.17
C VAL A 188 3.39 -9.45 -7.63
N GLY A 189 2.97 -8.81 -8.71
CA GLY A 189 3.57 -7.59 -9.26
C GLY A 189 2.56 -6.69 -9.94
N ARG A 190 3.01 -5.56 -10.50
CA ARG A 190 2.14 -4.63 -11.21
C ARG A 190 1.51 -5.28 -12.45
N HIS A 191 0.21 -5.05 -12.65
CA HIS A 191 -0.46 -5.48 -13.87
C HIS A 191 0.16 -4.81 -15.10
N PRO A 192 0.38 -5.52 -16.22
CA PRO A 192 1.11 -4.99 -17.39
C PRO A 192 0.51 -3.70 -17.98
N THR A 193 -0.82 -3.58 -17.98
CA THR A 193 -1.56 -2.50 -18.64
C THR A 193 -2.40 -1.64 -17.69
N ASP A 194 -2.87 -2.19 -16.58
CA ASP A 194 -3.72 -1.48 -15.62
C ASP A 194 -2.94 -1.09 -14.36
N ARG A 195 -2.60 0.18 -14.25
CA ARG A 195 -1.81 0.71 -13.12
C ARG A 195 -2.50 0.60 -11.74
N LYS A 196 -3.82 0.41 -11.71
CA LYS A 196 -4.58 0.24 -10.45
C LYS A 196 -4.55 -1.19 -9.95
N LYS A 197 -4.15 -2.15 -10.79
CA LYS A 197 -4.14 -3.57 -10.50
C LYS A 197 -2.75 -4.13 -10.20
N MET A 198 -2.75 -5.17 -9.39
CA MET A 198 -1.66 -6.13 -9.28
C MET A 198 -2.05 -7.40 -10.03
N SER A 199 -1.09 -8.26 -10.32
CA SER A 199 -1.31 -9.50 -11.08
C SER A 199 -0.35 -10.60 -10.61
N THR A 200 -0.79 -11.85 -10.69
CA THR A 200 0.07 -13.02 -10.58
C THR A 200 0.80 -13.32 -11.90
N HIS A 201 0.33 -12.74 -13.01
CA HIS A 201 0.93 -12.85 -14.35
C HIS A 201 1.68 -11.58 -14.71
N CYS A 202 2.88 -11.38 -14.14
CA CYS A 202 3.68 -10.17 -14.32
C CYS A 202 5.17 -10.52 -14.50
N LYS A 203 5.91 -9.71 -15.28
CA LYS A 203 7.34 -9.96 -15.56
C LYS A 203 8.24 -9.81 -14.32
N ASN A 204 7.89 -8.91 -13.38
CA ASN A 204 8.67 -8.56 -12.20
C ASN A 204 7.87 -8.81 -10.92
N GLY A 205 7.20 -9.96 -10.81
CA GLY A 205 6.50 -10.38 -9.60
C GLY A 205 7.46 -10.71 -8.48
N ARG A 206 7.09 -10.33 -7.26
CA ARG A 206 7.79 -10.77 -6.04
C ARG A 206 7.07 -11.97 -5.47
N GLU A 207 7.81 -12.90 -4.93
CA GLU A 207 7.26 -14.06 -4.22
C GLU A 207 6.13 -13.65 -3.27
N ALA A 208 5.04 -14.41 -3.31
CA ALA A 208 3.88 -14.18 -2.49
C ALA A 208 3.17 -15.50 -2.17
N ILE A 209 2.92 -15.75 -0.88
CA ILE A 209 2.32 -16.99 -0.37
C ILE A 209 1.17 -16.61 0.56
N THR A 210 -0.01 -17.19 0.28
CA THR A 210 -1.23 -17.03 1.07
C THR A 210 -1.81 -18.40 1.35
N HIS A 211 -1.92 -18.79 2.61
CA HIS A 211 -2.67 -19.97 3.04
C HIS A 211 -4.11 -19.58 3.31
N TYR A 212 -5.07 -20.38 2.89
CA TYR A 212 -6.46 -20.16 3.24
C TYR A 212 -7.09 -21.39 3.88
N LYS A 213 -8.06 -21.15 4.74
CA LYS A 213 -8.93 -22.17 5.37
C LYS A 213 -10.37 -21.71 5.26
N VAL A 214 -11.25 -22.61 4.81
CA VAL A 214 -12.68 -22.35 4.78
C VAL A 214 -13.24 -22.40 6.19
N LEU A 215 -13.98 -21.37 6.58
CA LEU A 215 -14.67 -21.28 7.85
C LEU A 215 -16.15 -21.63 7.71
N GLU A 216 -16.82 -21.16 6.63
CA GLU A 216 -18.24 -21.41 6.40
C GLU A 216 -18.56 -21.28 4.89
N ARG A 217 -19.52 -22.07 4.38
CA ARG A 217 -19.95 -22.05 2.98
C ARG A 217 -21.41 -21.62 2.89
N PHE A 218 -21.71 -20.72 1.93
CA PHE A 218 -23.04 -20.14 1.72
C PHE A 218 -23.52 -20.33 0.27
N GLY A 219 -23.25 -21.49 -0.33
CA GLY A 219 -23.58 -21.73 -1.75
C GLY A 219 -22.73 -20.88 -2.70
N ASP A 220 -23.20 -19.69 -3.04
CA ASP A 220 -22.52 -18.77 -3.96
C ASP A 220 -21.37 -17.99 -3.31
N TYR A 221 -21.13 -18.14 -2.02
CA TYR A 221 -20.09 -17.44 -1.26
C TYR A 221 -19.42 -18.36 -0.25
N THR A 222 -18.18 -18.02 0.08
CA THR A 222 -17.39 -18.73 1.10
C THR A 222 -16.74 -17.75 2.06
N TYR A 223 -16.89 -17.98 3.37
CA TYR A 223 -16.16 -17.29 4.41
C TYR A 223 -14.86 -18.01 4.68
N ILE A 224 -13.74 -17.32 4.56
CA ILE A 224 -12.40 -17.89 4.67
C ILE A 224 -11.55 -17.13 5.67
N GLN A 225 -10.59 -17.85 6.26
CA GLN A 225 -9.43 -17.28 6.92
C GLN A 225 -8.24 -17.35 5.95
N CYS A 226 -7.44 -16.29 5.91
CA CYS A 226 -6.17 -16.24 5.17
C CYS A 226 -5.02 -15.97 6.13
N GLU A 227 -3.96 -16.75 6.05
CA GLU A 227 -2.70 -16.53 6.77
C GLU A 227 -1.59 -16.18 5.77
N LEU A 228 -0.85 -15.12 6.05
CA LEU A 228 0.14 -14.56 5.14
C LEU A 228 1.56 -14.90 5.58
N GLU A 229 2.35 -15.55 4.72
CA GLU A 229 3.81 -15.55 4.86
C GLU A 229 4.39 -14.23 4.37
N THR A 230 3.97 -13.75 3.22
CA THR A 230 4.42 -12.50 2.60
C THR A 230 3.35 -11.41 2.69
N GLY A 231 3.69 -10.13 2.42
CA GLY A 231 2.75 -9.01 2.48
C GLY A 231 2.87 -8.08 1.26
N ARG A 232 2.47 -8.56 0.07
CA ARG A 232 2.48 -7.73 -1.15
C ARG A 232 1.20 -6.92 -1.28
N THR A 233 1.28 -5.80 -1.99
CA THR A 233 0.11 -4.96 -2.29
C THR A 233 -1.01 -5.79 -2.91
N HIS A 234 -2.22 -5.69 -2.36
CA HIS A 234 -3.41 -6.44 -2.79
C HIS A 234 -3.27 -7.97 -2.77
N GLN A 235 -2.31 -8.55 -2.05
CA GLN A 235 -1.93 -9.97 -2.17
C GLN A 235 -3.13 -10.92 -2.05
N ILE A 236 -3.89 -10.88 -0.96
CA ILE A 236 -5.06 -11.77 -0.76
C ILE A 236 -6.07 -11.56 -1.89
N ARG A 237 -6.33 -10.31 -2.26
CA ARG A 237 -7.30 -9.93 -3.30
C ARG A 237 -6.93 -10.54 -4.66
N VAL A 238 -5.66 -10.41 -5.05
CA VAL A 238 -5.13 -10.96 -6.32
C VAL A 238 -5.08 -12.48 -6.27
N HIS A 239 -4.62 -13.06 -5.19
CA HIS A 239 -4.50 -14.50 -5.03
C HIS A 239 -5.87 -15.18 -5.10
N MET A 240 -6.85 -14.71 -4.34
CA MET A 240 -8.18 -15.30 -4.38
C MET A 240 -8.86 -15.11 -5.75
N ALA A 241 -8.66 -13.94 -6.38
CA ALA A 241 -9.14 -13.73 -7.75
C ALA A 241 -8.47 -14.67 -8.77
N SER A 242 -7.17 -14.97 -8.62
CA SER A 242 -6.43 -15.84 -9.53
C SER A 242 -6.89 -17.30 -9.52
N ILE A 243 -7.49 -17.74 -8.42
CA ILE A 243 -8.09 -19.07 -8.28
C ILE A 243 -9.62 -19.08 -8.50
N GLY A 244 -10.19 -17.98 -9.05
CA GLY A 244 -11.61 -17.89 -9.40
C GLY A 244 -12.54 -17.46 -8.26
N HIS A 245 -11.99 -17.09 -7.10
CA HIS A 245 -12.76 -16.70 -5.91
C HIS A 245 -12.44 -15.26 -5.46
N PRO A 246 -12.73 -14.21 -6.28
CA PRO A 246 -12.46 -12.82 -5.87
C PRO A 246 -13.24 -12.45 -4.61
N LEU A 247 -12.72 -11.49 -3.86
CA LEU A 247 -13.37 -11.03 -2.63
C LEU A 247 -14.70 -10.33 -2.94
N LEU A 248 -15.69 -10.58 -2.12
CA LEU A 248 -17.00 -9.93 -2.21
C LEU A 248 -16.84 -8.42 -2.01
N GLY A 249 -17.45 -7.65 -2.91
CA GLY A 249 -17.36 -6.19 -2.92
C GLY A 249 -16.06 -5.60 -3.48
N ASP A 250 -15.13 -6.43 -3.96
CA ASP A 250 -13.89 -5.93 -4.56
C ASP A 250 -14.15 -5.35 -5.94
N GLU A 251 -14.13 -4.03 -6.07
CA GLU A 251 -14.39 -3.31 -7.33
C GLU A 251 -13.26 -3.45 -8.37
N VAL A 252 -12.07 -3.87 -7.93
CA VAL A 252 -10.88 -4.00 -8.78
C VAL A 252 -10.75 -5.40 -9.37
N TYR A 253 -10.97 -6.43 -8.57
CA TYR A 253 -10.77 -7.84 -8.95
C TYR A 253 -12.05 -8.66 -9.02
N GLY A 254 -13.13 -8.17 -8.42
CA GLY A 254 -14.42 -8.84 -8.39
C GLY A 254 -15.36 -8.46 -9.55
N PRO A 255 -16.58 -8.98 -9.54
CA PRO A 255 -17.63 -8.60 -10.48
C PRO A 255 -17.96 -7.10 -10.37
N LYS A 256 -18.27 -6.47 -11.52
CA LYS A 256 -18.61 -5.04 -11.58
C LYS A 256 -19.85 -4.65 -10.78
N LYS A 257 -20.78 -5.59 -10.57
CA LYS A 257 -21.98 -5.37 -9.76
C LYS A 257 -21.90 -6.19 -8.49
N CYS A 258 -21.91 -5.51 -7.35
CA CYS A 258 -22.04 -6.15 -6.05
C CYS A 258 -23.52 -6.43 -5.78
N PRO A 259 -23.94 -7.67 -5.45
CA PRO A 259 -25.33 -7.99 -5.15
C PRO A 259 -25.82 -7.42 -3.80
N PHE A 260 -24.90 -7.04 -2.94
CA PHE A 260 -25.19 -6.46 -1.62
C PHE A 260 -25.17 -4.94 -1.69
N LYS A 261 -26.34 -4.31 -1.64
CA LYS A 261 -26.47 -2.84 -1.64
C LYS A 261 -25.78 -2.26 -0.39
N GLY A 262 -25.03 -1.19 -0.59
CA GLY A 262 -24.32 -0.48 0.50
C GLY A 262 -22.97 -1.09 0.89
N LEU A 263 -22.59 -2.25 0.34
CA LEU A 263 -21.24 -2.78 0.53
C LEU A 263 -20.25 -2.01 -0.34
N GLN A 264 -19.34 -1.28 0.29
CA GLN A 264 -18.29 -0.51 -0.37
C GLN A 264 -16.95 -1.22 -0.21
N GLY A 265 -16.24 -1.46 -1.33
CA GLY A 265 -14.93 -2.11 -1.33
C GLY A 265 -14.94 -3.56 -0.84
N GLN A 266 -13.78 -4.17 -0.83
CA GLN A 266 -13.59 -5.58 -0.51
C GLN A 266 -13.98 -5.96 0.93
N THR A 267 -14.58 -7.12 1.11
CA THR A 267 -14.85 -7.73 2.41
C THR A 267 -13.60 -8.48 2.89
N LEU A 268 -12.70 -7.73 3.51
CA LEU A 268 -11.41 -8.19 4.03
C LEU A 268 -11.10 -7.52 5.36
N HIS A 269 -10.74 -8.32 6.36
CA HIS A 269 -10.46 -7.83 7.70
C HIS A 269 -9.19 -8.48 8.27
N ALA A 270 -8.22 -7.66 8.68
CA ALA A 270 -7.00 -8.09 9.38
C ALA A 270 -7.35 -8.46 10.83
N ARG A 271 -7.73 -9.72 11.03
CA ARG A 271 -8.29 -10.22 12.29
C ARG A 271 -7.26 -10.31 13.40
N THR A 272 -6.09 -10.90 13.11
CA THR A 272 -5.07 -11.18 14.11
C THR A 272 -3.71 -10.64 13.64
N LEU A 273 -3.01 -9.98 14.54
CA LEU A 273 -1.66 -9.50 14.35
C LEU A 273 -0.81 -9.90 15.56
N GLY A 274 0.19 -10.78 15.34
CA GLY A 274 1.12 -11.25 16.36
C GLY A 274 2.55 -10.88 16.02
N ILE A 275 3.28 -10.32 16.97
CA ILE A 275 4.66 -9.84 16.85
C ILE A 275 5.49 -10.30 18.05
N ILE A 276 6.80 -10.27 17.91
CA ILE A 276 7.69 -10.23 19.08
C ILE A 276 7.88 -8.77 19.47
N HIS A 277 7.55 -8.45 20.71
CA HIS A 277 7.60 -7.07 21.21
C HIS A 277 9.03 -6.51 21.17
N PRO A 278 9.25 -5.30 20.60
CA PRO A 278 10.60 -4.78 20.33
C PRO A 278 11.52 -4.62 21.54
N SER A 279 10.96 -4.36 22.72
CA SER A 279 11.74 -4.13 23.94
C SER A 279 11.72 -5.30 24.90
N THR A 280 10.60 -5.99 25.07
CA THR A 280 10.51 -7.11 26.02
C THR A 280 10.95 -8.45 25.41
N GLY A 281 10.89 -8.60 24.08
CA GLY A 281 11.16 -9.86 23.40
C GLY A 281 10.05 -10.91 23.58
N GLU A 282 8.94 -10.57 24.22
CA GLU A 282 7.80 -11.46 24.42
C GLU A 282 6.87 -11.45 23.21
N TYR A 283 6.15 -12.56 22.99
CA TYR A 283 5.13 -12.62 21.96
C TYR A 283 3.88 -11.83 22.38
N LEU A 284 3.48 -10.90 21.56
CA LEU A 284 2.28 -10.08 21.74
C LEU A 284 1.34 -10.29 20.55
N GLU A 285 0.09 -10.62 20.82
CA GLU A 285 -0.94 -10.81 19.80
C GLU A 285 -2.19 -10.00 20.12
N VAL A 286 -2.74 -9.32 19.12
CA VAL A 286 -4.03 -8.64 19.21
C VAL A 286 -5.01 -9.22 18.20
N ASN A 287 -6.28 -9.19 18.57
CA ASN A 287 -7.39 -9.61 17.73
C ASN A 287 -8.36 -8.43 17.53
N ALA A 288 -8.43 -7.88 16.33
CA ALA A 288 -9.39 -6.84 16.00
C ALA A 288 -10.81 -7.43 15.91
N PRO A 289 -11.82 -6.84 16.56
CA PRO A 289 -13.21 -7.29 16.44
C PRO A 289 -13.69 -7.13 14.99
N LEU A 290 -14.57 -8.04 14.54
CA LEU A 290 -15.21 -7.89 13.23
C LEU A 290 -16.05 -6.63 13.22
N PRO A 291 -15.95 -5.79 12.18
CA PRO A 291 -16.79 -4.60 12.06
C PRO A 291 -18.25 -5.01 11.78
N GLU A 292 -19.17 -4.15 12.21
CA GLU A 292 -20.62 -4.40 12.14
C GLU A 292 -21.08 -4.84 10.73
N TYR A 293 -20.65 -4.12 9.70
CA TYR A 293 -21.01 -4.48 8.31
C TYR A 293 -20.63 -5.92 7.93
N PHE A 294 -19.53 -6.43 8.49
CA PHE A 294 -19.05 -7.79 8.22
C PHE A 294 -19.92 -8.82 8.92
N ILE A 295 -20.29 -8.55 10.17
CA ILE A 295 -21.19 -9.40 10.96
C ILE A 295 -22.58 -9.46 10.30
N GLU A 296 -23.16 -8.31 9.97
CA GLU A 296 -24.44 -8.23 9.25
C GLU A 296 -24.44 -9.00 7.94
N LEU A 297 -23.30 -8.93 7.19
CA LEU A 297 -23.17 -9.63 5.92
C LEU A 297 -23.12 -11.14 6.11
N LEU A 298 -22.40 -11.64 7.13
CA LEU A 298 -22.40 -13.06 7.49
C LEU A 298 -23.79 -13.55 7.87
N ASP A 299 -24.54 -12.77 8.67
CA ASP A 299 -25.88 -13.14 9.09
C ASP A 299 -26.88 -13.17 7.92
N ARG A 300 -26.75 -12.22 6.98
CA ARG A 300 -27.53 -12.25 5.72
C ARG A 300 -27.23 -13.49 4.90
N LEU A 301 -25.97 -13.87 4.76
CA LEU A 301 -25.57 -15.06 4.00
C LEU A 301 -26.08 -16.34 4.63
N ARG A 302 -26.04 -16.45 5.96
CA ARG A 302 -26.60 -17.57 6.72
C ARG A 302 -28.13 -17.71 6.54
N ASN A 303 -28.83 -16.56 6.45
CA ASN A 303 -30.27 -16.55 6.26
C ASN A 303 -30.70 -16.90 4.81
N ILE A 304 -29.86 -16.62 3.81
CA ILE A 304 -30.14 -16.98 2.41
C ILE A 304 -29.98 -18.49 2.21
N CYS A 305 -29.13 -19.15 2.97
CA CYS A 305 -28.83 -20.59 2.86
C CYS A 305 -29.72 -21.48 3.74
N ARG A 306 -30.62 -20.90 4.52
CA ARG A 306 -31.70 -21.61 5.25
C ARG A 306 -32.93 -21.73 4.38
#